data_821ed1aca582a2fac8e5b5cb9d433025
#
_entry.id   821ed1aca582a2fac8e5b5cb9d433025
#
_cell.length_a   1.000
_cell.length_b   1.000
_cell.length_c   1.000
_cell.angle_alpha   90.00
_cell.angle_beta   90.00
_cell.angle_gamma   90.00
#
_symmetry.space_group_name_H-M   'P 1'
#
loop_
_entity.id
_entity.type
_entity.pdbx_description
1 polymer ?
#
loop_
_entity_poly.entity_id
_entity_poly.type
_entity_poly.pdbx_seq_one_letter_code
_entity_poly.pdbx_strand_id
1 'polypeptide(L)'
;MVDAENRLRYLNGAAEDFFGVSAGTAVGRSLAEMLAKDSPLLTLVEQVRVSGASLTEHGVTIGSPRIGARAVSVDVGPGPHAGEIILSLQQRSIAGKIDRQLNHRHAARSVTAMAAMLAHEIKNPLSGIRGAAQLLEQTAAPNDQELTHLICEEADRIVALVNRMEMFSDQRPIERGPVNIHEVMQHAQRVAMAGFARGVRITERYDPSLPPVLGNRDLLVQVFLNLLKNAAEAVPKEGGELLLSTYYQQGVRMTPHASEARHALPIVASVQDNGLGIPEDLRPHLFDPFVTTKPSGKGLGLALVAKIVGGHGGVVEFESVPRRTVFRVMLPAAPAGKDELR
;
A
#
# COMPACT_ATOMS: atom_id res chain seq x y z
N MET A 1 -21.60 4.19 -19.09
CA MET A 1 -21.29 3.50 -20.35
C MET A 1 -21.43 4.50 -21.49
N VAL A 2 -20.50 4.49 -22.41
CA VAL A 2 -20.49 5.40 -23.59
C VAL A 2 -20.41 4.58 -24.88
N ASP A 3 -20.95 5.13 -25.97
CA ASP A 3 -20.86 4.53 -27.31
C ASP A 3 -19.57 4.91 -28.06
N ALA A 4 -19.51 4.56 -29.34
CA ALA A 4 -18.36 4.82 -30.22
C ALA A 4 -18.09 6.32 -30.42
N GLU A 5 -19.09 7.17 -30.33
CA GLU A 5 -19.02 8.64 -30.45
C GLU A 5 -18.87 9.34 -29.11
N ASN A 6 -18.52 8.60 -28.03
CA ASN A 6 -18.41 9.10 -26.64
C ASN A 6 -19.71 9.69 -26.09
N ARG A 7 -20.88 9.24 -26.58
CA ARG A 7 -22.18 9.64 -26.02
C ARG A 7 -22.60 8.69 -24.93
N LEU A 8 -23.15 9.22 -23.88
CA LEU A 8 -23.65 8.45 -22.74
C LEU A 8 -24.83 7.56 -23.15
N ARG A 9 -24.70 6.28 -22.92
CA ARG A 9 -25.74 5.25 -23.13
C ARG A 9 -26.43 4.84 -21.84
N TYR A 10 -25.67 4.82 -20.76
CA TYR A 10 -26.19 4.42 -19.45
C TYR A 10 -25.45 5.14 -18.32
N LEU A 11 -26.22 5.56 -17.32
CA LEU A 11 -25.75 6.12 -16.06
C LEU A 11 -26.50 5.40 -14.93
N ASN A 12 -25.78 4.92 -13.91
CA ASN A 12 -26.41 4.41 -12.68
C ASN A 12 -26.66 5.54 -11.68
N GLY A 13 -27.48 5.30 -10.63
CA GLY A 13 -27.81 6.32 -9.64
C GLY A 13 -26.59 6.94 -8.94
N ALA A 14 -25.55 6.15 -8.63
CA ALA A 14 -24.33 6.67 -8.06
C ALA A 14 -23.57 7.64 -9.01
N ALA A 15 -23.62 7.37 -10.31
CA ALA A 15 -23.05 8.28 -11.31
C ALA A 15 -23.91 9.52 -11.52
N GLU A 16 -25.24 9.44 -11.39
CA GLU A 16 -26.13 10.61 -11.37
C GLU A 16 -25.76 11.56 -10.22
N ASP A 17 -25.59 11.01 -9.02
CA ASP A 17 -25.16 11.75 -7.83
C ASP A 17 -23.76 12.34 -8.00
N PHE A 18 -22.84 11.57 -8.59
CA PHE A 18 -21.47 12.01 -8.82
C PHE A 18 -21.40 13.21 -9.78
N PHE A 19 -22.08 13.13 -10.92
CA PHE A 19 -22.09 14.18 -11.93
C PHE A 19 -23.14 15.30 -11.68
N GLY A 20 -24.02 15.12 -10.72
CA GLY A 20 -25.09 16.05 -10.41
C GLY A 20 -26.09 16.24 -11.56
N VAL A 21 -26.36 15.15 -12.31
CA VAL A 21 -27.30 15.13 -13.46
C VAL A 21 -28.10 13.85 -13.46
N SER A 22 -29.37 13.92 -13.83
CA SER A 22 -30.20 12.73 -14.00
C SER A 22 -29.89 11.98 -15.31
N ALA A 23 -30.04 10.66 -15.31
CA ALA A 23 -29.83 9.82 -16.48
C ALA A 23 -30.71 10.29 -17.67
N GLY A 24 -31.95 10.67 -17.41
CA GLY A 24 -32.86 11.19 -18.44
C GLY A 24 -32.38 12.47 -19.14
N THR A 25 -31.52 13.25 -18.49
CA THR A 25 -30.94 14.47 -19.07
C THR A 25 -29.56 14.23 -19.70
N ALA A 26 -28.83 13.23 -19.21
CA ALA A 26 -27.44 12.94 -19.57
C ALA A 26 -27.31 11.94 -20.74
N VAL A 27 -28.20 10.95 -20.82
CA VAL A 27 -28.17 9.95 -21.89
C VAL A 27 -28.31 10.59 -23.27
N GLY A 28 -27.45 10.19 -24.20
CA GLY A 28 -27.35 10.76 -25.55
C GLY A 28 -26.43 11.97 -25.67
N ARG A 29 -26.02 12.62 -24.57
CA ARG A 29 -25.04 13.72 -24.58
C ARG A 29 -23.63 13.19 -24.67
N SER A 30 -22.74 14.03 -25.20
CA SER A 30 -21.31 13.71 -25.23
C SER A 30 -20.73 13.75 -23.82
N LEU A 31 -19.86 12.77 -23.49
CA LEU A 31 -19.10 12.76 -22.26
C LEU A 31 -18.27 14.04 -22.07
N ALA A 32 -17.78 14.62 -23.17
CA ALA A 32 -17.02 15.87 -23.16
C ALA A 32 -17.83 17.10 -22.70
N GLU A 33 -19.15 17.07 -22.84
CA GLU A 33 -20.02 18.15 -22.34
C GLU A 33 -20.19 18.13 -20.82
N MET A 34 -19.93 16.99 -20.20
CA MET A 34 -20.10 16.81 -18.76
C MET A 34 -18.80 17.02 -17.97
N LEU A 35 -17.67 17.09 -18.66
CA LEU A 35 -16.33 17.19 -18.10
C LEU A 35 -15.65 18.51 -18.49
N ALA A 36 -14.55 18.82 -17.83
CA ALA A 36 -13.65 19.87 -18.29
C ALA A 36 -13.01 19.46 -19.64
N LYS A 37 -12.73 20.42 -20.53
CA LYS A 37 -12.20 20.14 -21.88
C LYS A 37 -10.87 19.40 -21.87
N ASP A 38 -10.09 19.55 -20.83
CA ASP A 38 -8.80 18.93 -20.57
C ASP A 38 -8.87 17.71 -19.65
N SER A 39 -10.07 17.15 -19.47
CA SER A 39 -10.27 16.02 -18.56
C SER A 39 -9.47 14.79 -18.97
N PRO A 40 -8.62 14.24 -18.09
CA PRO A 40 -7.87 13.01 -18.35
C PRO A 40 -8.75 11.81 -18.71
N LEU A 41 -10.01 11.82 -18.28
CA LEU A 41 -10.97 10.74 -18.55
C LEU A 41 -11.20 10.52 -20.05
N LEU A 42 -11.23 11.59 -20.84
CA LEU A 42 -11.41 11.50 -22.29
C LEU A 42 -10.23 10.79 -22.96
N THR A 43 -9.01 11.08 -22.49
CA THR A 43 -7.78 10.42 -22.97
C THR A 43 -7.78 8.94 -22.63
N LEU A 44 -8.24 8.56 -21.44
CA LEU A 44 -8.31 7.16 -20.99
C LEU A 44 -9.33 6.36 -21.83
N VAL A 45 -10.48 6.93 -22.12
CA VAL A 45 -11.49 6.31 -22.99
C VAL A 45 -10.92 6.03 -24.37
N GLU A 46 -10.19 6.99 -24.96
CA GLU A 46 -9.59 6.82 -26.28
C GLU A 46 -8.47 5.77 -26.29
N GLN A 47 -7.64 5.74 -25.25
CA GLN A 47 -6.60 4.70 -25.11
C GLN A 47 -7.18 3.28 -25.05
N VAL A 48 -8.27 3.08 -24.29
CA VAL A 48 -8.93 1.77 -24.20
C VAL A 48 -9.59 1.42 -25.54
N ARG A 49 -10.16 2.40 -26.25
CA ARG A 49 -10.75 2.20 -27.57
C ARG A 49 -9.74 1.71 -28.61
N VAL A 50 -8.54 2.30 -28.59
CA VAL A 50 -7.44 1.92 -29.50
C VAL A 50 -6.80 0.59 -29.09
N SER A 51 -6.56 0.38 -27.81
CA SER A 51 -5.84 -0.80 -27.32
C SER A 51 -6.72 -2.06 -27.18
N GLY A 52 -8.04 -1.89 -27.00
CA GLY A 52 -8.98 -2.97 -26.66
C GLY A 52 -8.77 -3.57 -25.26
N ALA A 53 -7.81 -3.07 -24.49
CA ALA A 53 -7.46 -3.57 -23.16
C ALA A 53 -8.05 -2.67 -22.08
N SER A 54 -8.55 -3.26 -20.98
CA SER A 54 -9.01 -2.52 -19.81
C SER A 54 -7.85 -1.76 -19.15
N LEU A 55 -8.13 -0.56 -18.63
CA LEU A 55 -7.16 0.31 -17.99
C LEU A 55 -7.72 0.80 -16.66
N THR A 56 -6.90 0.74 -15.62
CA THR A 56 -7.20 1.33 -14.30
C THR A 56 -6.21 2.45 -14.01
N GLU A 57 -6.71 3.64 -13.70
CA GLU A 57 -5.88 4.77 -13.30
C GLU A 57 -6.35 5.32 -11.95
N HIS A 58 -5.40 5.49 -11.01
CA HIS A 58 -5.66 5.99 -9.67
C HIS A 58 -5.24 7.46 -9.55
N GLY A 59 -6.00 8.24 -8.77
CA GLY A 59 -5.67 9.64 -8.50
C GLY A 59 -6.00 10.59 -9.66
N VAL A 60 -6.89 10.18 -10.57
CA VAL A 60 -7.35 11.02 -11.67
C VAL A 60 -8.24 12.15 -11.12
N THR A 61 -7.88 13.37 -11.42
CA THR A 61 -8.75 14.50 -11.07
C THR A 61 -9.79 14.71 -12.16
N ILE A 62 -11.05 14.48 -11.80
CA ILE A 62 -12.19 14.75 -12.69
C ILE A 62 -12.95 15.94 -12.13
N GLY A 63 -13.25 16.90 -12.99
CA GLY A 63 -13.97 18.10 -12.60
C GLY A 63 -14.84 18.66 -13.71
N SER A 64 -15.85 19.40 -13.29
CA SER A 64 -16.65 20.27 -14.15
C SER A 64 -17.10 21.48 -13.33
N PRO A 65 -17.61 22.55 -13.95
CA PRO A 65 -18.15 23.71 -13.23
C PRO A 65 -19.25 23.35 -12.21
N ARG A 66 -19.89 22.16 -12.37
CA ARG A 66 -21.00 21.70 -11.51
C ARG A 66 -20.54 20.88 -10.32
N ILE A 67 -19.50 20.04 -10.49
CA ILE A 67 -19.09 19.08 -9.47
C ILE A 67 -17.77 19.45 -8.76
N GLY A 68 -17.09 20.52 -9.21
CA GLY A 68 -15.75 20.85 -8.74
C GLY A 68 -14.71 19.76 -9.10
N ALA A 69 -13.48 19.97 -8.71
CA ALA A 69 -12.42 18.99 -8.94
C ALA A 69 -12.49 17.87 -7.87
N ARG A 70 -12.61 16.62 -8.31
CA ARG A 70 -12.64 15.42 -7.44
C ARG A 70 -11.62 14.40 -7.91
N ALA A 71 -10.81 13.91 -6.99
CA ALA A 71 -9.88 12.82 -7.26
C ALA A 71 -10.62 11.47 -7.17
N VAL A 72 -10.49 10.65 -8.21
CA VAL A 72 -11.15 9.35 -8.34
C VAL A 72 -10.18 8.29 -8.86
N SER A 73 -10.47 7.04 -8.56
CA SER A 73 -9.92 5.92 -9.32
C SER A 73 -10.87 5.62 -10.47
N VAL A 74 -10.31 5.46 -11.65
CA VAL A 74 -11.05 5.24 -12.90
C VAL A 74 -10.69 3.87 -13.45
N ASP A 75 -11.68 3.02 -13.61
CA ASP A 75 -11.56 1.78 -14.37
C ASP A 75 -12.28 1.98 -15.70
N VAL A 76 -11.57 1.80 -16.80
CA VAL A 76 -12.09 1.91 -18.17
C VAL A 76 -11.91 0.57 -18.85
N GLY A 77 -12.96 0.02 -19.42
CA GLY A 77 -12.89 -1.25 -20.13
C GLY A 77 -13.84 -1.29 -21.33
N PRO A 78 -13.61 -2.22 -22.27
CA PRO A 78 -14.52 -2.44 -23.40
C PRO A 78 -15.91 -2.86 -22.90
N GLY A 79 -16.94 -2.36 -23.56
CA GLY A 79 -18.34 -2.72 -23.31
C GLY A 79 -18.74 -4.01 -24.02
N PRO A 80 -20.00 -4.46 -23.80
CA PRO A 80 -20.52 -5.70 -24.40
C PRO A 80 -20.68 -5.63 -25.92
N HIS A 81 -20.82 -4.43 -26.50
CA HIS A 81 -20.91 -4.24 -27.93
C HIS A 81 -19.70 -3.51 -28.49
N ALA A 82 -19.42 -3.75 -29.77
CA ALA A 82 -18.28 -3.13 -30.44
C ALA A 82 -18.34 -1.58 -30.36
N GLY A 83 -17.25 -0.98 -29.91
CA GLY A 83 -17.13 0.47 -29.73
C GLY A 83 -17.69 1.02 -28.42
N GLU A 84 -18.39 0.23 -27.62
CA GLU A 84 -18.83 0.67 -26.29
C GLU A 84 -17.70 0.62 -25.27
N ILE A 85 -17.70 1.56 -24.34
CA ILE A 85 -16.76 1.65 -23.22
C ILE A 85 -17.53 1.73 -21.90
N ILE A 86 -17.15 0.91 -20.96
CA ILE A 86 -17.61 0.97 -19.57
C ILE A 86 -16.63 1.80 -18.75
N LEU A 87 -17.16 2.76 -18.03
CA LEU A 87 -16.44 3.60 -17.09
C LEU A 87 -16.93 3.31 -15.69
N SER A 88 -16.04 2.92 -14.80
CA SER A 88 -16.29 2.86 -13.36
C SER A 88 -15.48 3.94 -12.66
N LEU A 89 -16.17 4.84 -12.00
CA LEU A 89 -15.57 5.93 -11.23
C LEU A 89 -15.76 5.62 -9.75
N GLN A 90 -14.68 5.29 -9.08
CA GLN A 90 -14.72 5.06 -7.66
C GLN A 90 -14.16 6.29 -6.95
N GLN A 91 -15.02 7.00 -6.25
CA GLN A 91 -14.60 8.02 -5.31
C GLN A 91 -13.94 7.31 -4.12
N ARG A 92 -12.77 6.72 -4.37
CA ARG A 92 -12.02 6.07 -3.30
C ARG A 92 -11.41 7.15 -2.43
N SER A 93 -11.74 7.06 -1.16
CA SER A 93 -11.08 7.80 -0.08
C SER A 93 -9.56 7.53 0.01
N ILE A 94 -8.95 6.79 -0.94
CA ILE A 94 -7.49 6.59 -1.02
C ILE A 94 -6.80 7.87 -1.51
N ALA A 95 -7.34 8.59 -2.51
CA ALA A 95 -6.82 9.92 -2.84
C ALA A 95 -7.11 10.93 -1.70
N GLY A 96 -8.31 10.89 -1.12
CA GLY A 96 -8.61 11.65 0.12
C GLY A 96 -7.87 11.12 1.35
N LYS A 97 -7.37 9.86 1.32
CA LYS A 97 -6.49 9.30 2.36
C LYS A 97 -5.04 9.67 2.11
N ILE A 98 -4.59 9.71 0.85
CA ILE A 98 -3.27 10.23 0.48
C ILE A 98 -3.22 11.74 0.76
N ASP A 99 -4.28 12.49 0.49
CA ASP A 99 -4.36 13.93 0.79
C ASP A 99 -4.50 14.19 2.31
N ARG A 100 -5.26 13.37 3.04
CA ARG A 100 -5.23 13.35 4.51
C ARG A 100 -3.90 12.83 5.06
N GLN A 101 -3.28 11.82 4.46
CA GLN A 101 -1.91 11.41 4.79
C GLN A 101 -0.89 12.51 4.49
N LEU A 102 -1.09 13.32 3.46
CA LEU A 102 -0.23 14.47 3.16
C LEU A 102 -0.50 15.65 4.13
N ASN A 103 -1.74 15.89 4.52
CA ASN A 103 -2.08 16.90 5.54
C ASN A 103 -1.73 16.44 6.96
N HIS A 104 -1.89 15.14 7.28
CA HIS A 104 -1.30 14.51 8.47
C HIS A 104 0.23 14.47 8.40
N ARG A 105 0.84 14.43 7.19
CA ARG A 105 2.30 14.60 7.02
C ARG A 105 2.80 15.97 7.46
N HIS A 106 2.05 17.04 7.34
CA HIS A 106 2.50 18.36 7.82
C HIS A 106 2.44 18.48 9.34
N ALA A 107 1.40 17.98 10.00
CA ALA A 107 1.36 17.87 11.46
C ALA A 107 2.31 16.77 11.98
N ALA A 108 2.41 15.63 11.30
CA ALA A 108 3.36 14.59 11.59
C ALA A 108 4.82 15.03 11.34
N ARG A 109 5.12 15.90 10.36
CA ARG A 109 6.48 16.38 10.10
C ARG A 109 7.11 17.08 11.30
N SER A 110 6.38 17.91 12.04
CA SER A 110 6.90 18.55 13.24
C SER A 110 7.09 17.57 14.40
N VAL A 111 6.14 16.66 14.61
CA VAL A 111 6.25 15.58 15.60
C VAL A 111 7.33 14.57 15.19
N THR A 112 7.47 14.30 13.91
CA THR A 112 8.40 13.32 13.35
C THR A 112 9.84 13.83 13.37
N ALA A 113 10.10 15.12 13.10
CA ALA A 113 11.42 15.71 13.22
C ALA A 113 11.89 15.78 14.71
N MET A 114 10.97 16.10 15.64
CA MET A 114 11.20 16.00 17.07
C MET A 114 11.42 14.55 17.51
N ALA A 115 10.68 13.59 16.95
CA ALA A 115 10.84 12.18 17.28
C ALA A 115 12.22 11.61 16.87
N ALA A 116 12.80 12.05 15.74
CA ALA A 116 14.15 11.62 15.34
C ALA A 116 15.23 12.19 16.27
N MET A 117 15.09 13.44 16.67
CA MET A 117 16.01 14.07 17.62
C MET A 117 15.89 13.42 19.00
N LEU A 118 14.66 13.24 19.48
CA LEU A 118 14.36 12.54 20.74
C LEU A 118 14.77 11.07 20.71
N ALA A 119 14.76 10.42 19.56
CA ALA A 119 15.16 9.03 19.44
C ALA A 119 16.64 8.81 19.83
N HIS A 120 17.54 9.66 19.36
CA HIS A 120 18.94 9.62 19.77
C HIS A 120 19.11 9.94 21.25
N GLU A 121 18.38 10.92 21.75
CA GLU A 121 18.42 11.33 23.16
C GLU A 121 17.79 10.28 24.10
N ILE A 122 16.86 9.46 23.63
CA ILE A 122 16.27 8.35 24.40
C ILE A 122 17.17 7.10 24.34
N LYS A 123 17.80 6.82 23.20
CA LYS A 123 18.70 5.65 23.06
C LYS A 123 19.92 5.74 23.96
N ASN A 124 20.46 6.95 24.13
CA ASN A 124 21.65 7.16 24.97
C ASN A 124 21.46 6.74 26.44
N PRO A 125 20.43 7.24 27.17
CA PRO A 125 20.17 6.78 28.53
C PRO A 125 19.79 5.29 28.61
N LEU A 126 19.05 4.77 27.61
CA LEU A 126 18.71 3.36 27.59
C LEU A 126 19.93 2.46 27.42
N SER A 127 20.92 2.88 26.62
CA SER A 127 22.19 2.17 26.50
C SER A 127 22.95 2.19 27.82
N GLY A 128 22.89 3.30 28.56
CA GLY A 128 23.47 3.41 29.92
C GLY A 128 22.78 2.47 30.92
N ILE A 129 21.44 2.48 30.93
CA ILE A 129 20.64 1.60 31.82
C ILE A 129 20.93 0.15 31.52
N ARG A 130 20.96 -0.24 30.24
CA ARG A 130 21.28 -1.60 29.81
C ARG A 130 22.69 -2.00 30.23
N GLY A 131 23.68 -1.13 29.98
CA GLY A 131 25.08 -1.39 30.38
C GLY A 131 25.25 -1.55 31.89
N ALA A 132 24.56 -0.72 32.70
CA ALA A 132 24.53 -0.86 34.14
C ALA A 132 23.90 -2.17 34.60
N ALA A 133 22.75 -2.56 34.01
CA ALA A 133 22.10 -3.83 34.30
C ALA A 133 22.99 -5.04 33.97
N GLN A 134 23.69 -5.02 32.81
CA GLN A 134 24.63 -6.06 32.42
C GLN A 134 25.83 -6.18 33.36
N LEU A 135 26.34 -5.06 33.89
CA LEU A 135 27.42 -5.08 34.88
C LEU A 135 26.93 -5.65 36.22
N LEU A 136 25.75 -5.26 36.67
CA LEU A 136 25.12 -5.82 37.88
C LEU A 136 24.87 -7.31 37.76
N GLU A 137 24.43 -7.81 36.58
CA GLU A 137 24.15 -9.21 36.31
C GLU A 137 25.37 -10.11 36.56
N GLN A 138 26.60 -9.62 36.31
CA GLN A 138 27.85 -10.37 36.54
C GLN A 138 28.11 -10.71 38.00
N THR A 139 27.60 -9.88 38.93
CA THR A 139 27.84 -10.01 40.37
C THR A 139 26.58 -10.28 41.19
N ALA A 140 25.42 -10.29 40.55
CA ALA A 140 24.13 -10.42 41.21
C ALA A 140 23.86 -11.86 41.69
N ALA A 141 23.13 -11.96 42.78
CA ALA A 141 22.57 -13.23 43.23
C ALA A 141 21.54 -13.78 42.23
N PRO A 142 21.27 -15.10 42.16
CA PRO A 142 20.37 -15.67 41.17
C PRO A 142 19.00 -15.03 41.07
N ASN A 143 18.40 -14.60 42.18
CA ASN A 143 17.12 -13.90 42.19
C ASN A 143 17.22 -12.48 41.58
N ASP A 144 18.37 -11.80 41.72
CA ASP A 144 18.59 -10.47 41.21
C ASP A 144 18.97 -10.49 39.71
N GLN A 145 19.50 -11.63 39.22
CA GLN A 145 19.78 -11.83 37.78
C GLN A 145 18.49 -11.84 36.95
N GLU A 146 17.37 -12.35 37.46
CA GLU A 146 16.07 -12.24 36.79
C GLU A 146 15.66 -10.77 36.60
N LEU A 147 15.91 -9.92 37.60
CA LEU A 147 15.57 -8.49 37.52
C LEU A 147 16.48 -7.74 36.55
N THR A 148 17.80 -8.03 36.55
CA THR A 148 18.72 -7.40 35.60
C THR A 148 18.44 -7.82 34.17
N HIS A 149 18.06 -9.08 33.94
CA HIS A 149 17.64 -9.59 32.64
C HIS A 149 16.36 -8.86 32.14
N LEU A 150 15.37 -8.72 33.02
CA LEU A 150 14.14 -7.99 32.71
C LEU A 150 14.41 -6.51 32.34
N ILE A 151 15.32 -5.85 33.06
CA ILE A 151 15.74 -4.47 32.73
C ILE A 151 16.37 -4.41 31.34
N CYS A 152 17.24 -5.34 30.98
CA CYS A 152 17.84 -5.43 29.65
C CYS A 152 16.80 -5.65 28.57
N GLU A 153 15.85 -6.58 28.78
CA GLU A 153 14.77 -6.87 27.82
C GLU A 153 13.86 -5.64 27.59
N GLU A 154 13.47 -4.95 28.66
CA GLU A 154 12.61 -3.75 28.52
C GLU A 154 13.40 -2.57 27.90
N ALA A 155 14.68 -2.40 28.19
CA ALA A 155 15.52 -1.40 27.52
C ALA A 155 15.59 -1.68 26.01
N ASP A 156 15.87 -2.94 25.62
CA ASP A 156 15.90 -3.36 24.21
C ASP A 156 14.54 -3.19 23.53
N ARG A 157 13.46 -3.45 24.25
CA ARG A 157 12.09 -3.25 23.78
C ARG A 157 11.80 -1.77 23.49
N ILE A 158 12.22 -0.86 24.35
CA ILE A 158 12.07 0.60 24.15
C ILE A 158 12.94 1.05 22.98
N VAL A 159 14.20 0.62 22.87
CA VAL A 159 15.07 0.91 21.73
C VAL A 159 14.43 0.46 20.42
N ALA A 160 13.84 -0.73 20.37
CA ALA A 160 13.14 -1.23 19.18
C ALA A 160 11.89 -0.41 18.82
N LEU A 161 11.21 0.21 19.82
CA LEU A 161 10.12 1.16 19.57
C LEU A 161 10.63 2.47 18.97
N VAL A 162 11.67 3.02 19.55
CA VAL A 162 12.30 4.26 19.11
C VAL A 162 12.85 4.11 17.67
N ASN A 163 13.52 3.00 17.37
CA ASN A 163 14.01 2.70 16.02
C ASN A 163 12.87 2.67 14.97
N ARG A 164 11.71 2.14 15.32
CA ARG A 164 10.53 2.15 14.43
C ARG A 164 9.99 3.56 14.22
N MET A 165 10.01 4.41 15.25
CA MET A 165 9.63 5.83 15.12
C MET A 165 10.61 6.59 14.21
N GLU A 166 11.92 6.34 14.30
CA GLU A 166 12.91 6.94 13.40
C GLU A 166 12.66 6.58 11.94
N MET A 167 12.28 5.33 11.64
CA MET A 167 11.95 4.93 10.28
C MET A 167 10.78 5.74 9.68
N PHE A 168 9.84 6.24 10.51
CA PHE A 168 8.80 7.16 10.05
C PHE A 168 9.34 8.57 9.81
N SER A 169 10.41 8.93 10.47
CA SER A 169 11.05 10.24 10.39
C SER A 169 12.01 10.39 9.22
N ASP A 170 12.62 9.30 8.78
CA ASP A 170 13.60 9.31 7.70
C ASP A 170 12.95 9.75 6.38
N GLN A 171 13.41 10.90 5.86
CA GLN A 171 12.96 11.49 4.58
C GLN A 171 14.03 11.35 3.49
N ARG A 172 15.14 10.66 3.76
CA ARG A 172 16.17 10.46 2.75
C ARG A 172 15.60 9.72 1.55
N PRO A 173 15.97 10.09 0.32
CA PRO A 173 15.58 9.34 -0.85
C PRO A 173 16.00 7.88 -0.73
N ILE A 174 15.09 6.97 -1.04
CA ILE A 174 15.41 5.53 -1.04
C ILE A 174 16.33 5.26 -2.24
N GLU A 175 17.50 4.72 -1.98
CA GLU A 175 18.35 4.18 -3.03
C GLU A 175 17.65 2.96 -3.65
N ARG A 176 17.34 3.03 -4.94
CA ARG A 176 16.58 2.03 -5.67
C ARG A 176 17.41 1.44 -6.79
N GLY A 177 17.37 0.13 -6.92
CA GLY A 177 17.95 -0.64 -8.02
C GLY A 177 16.98 -1.71 -8.52
N PRO A 178 17.36 -2.48 -9.54
CA PRO A 178 16.58 -3.63 -9.99
C PRO A 178 16.59 -4.73 -8.94
N VAL A 179 15.41 -5.17 -8.50
CA VAL A 179 15.23 -6.19 -7.46
C VAL A 179 14.28 -7.27 -7.96
N ASN A 180 14.65 -8.53 -7.81
CA ASN A 180 13.76 -9.65 -8.06
C ASN A 180 12.76 -9.77 -6.89
N ILE A 181 11.48 -9.53 -7.16
CA ILE A 181 10.44 -9.54 -6.14
C ILE A 181 10.21 -10.93 -5.55
N HIS A 182 10.44 -11.99 -6.31
CA HIS A 182 10.30 -13.37 -5.83
C HIS A 182 11.34 -13.70 -4.77
N GLU A 183 12.60 -13.28 -4.97
CA GLU A 183 13.66 -13.47 -3.97
C GLU A 183 13.36 -12.74 -2.66
N VAL A 184 12.78 -11.53 -2.76
CA VAL A 184 12.34 -10.77 -1.59
C VAL A 184 11.25 -11.51 -0.84
N MET A 185 10.21 -11.98 -1.53
CA MET A 185 9.08 -12.69 -0.92
C MET A 185 9.50 -14.02 -0.33
N GLN A 186 10.34 -14.80 -1.03
CA GLN A 186 10.89 -16.06 -0.53
C GLN A 186 11.79 -15.87 0.69
N HIS A 187 12.57 -14.78 0.72
CA HIS A 187 13.37 -14.45 1.90
C HIS A 187 12.47 -14.14 3.10
N ALA A 188 11.47 -13.27 2.92
CA ALA A 188 10.51 -12.92 3.96
C ALA A 188 9.74 -14.16 4.47
N GLN A 189 9.33 -15.06 3.56
CA GLN A 189 8.68 -16.33 3.91
C GLN A 189 9.57 -17.22 4.76
N ARG A 190 10.84 -17.43 4.38
CA ARG A 190 11.77 -18.24 5.18
C ARG A 190 11.93 -17.70 6.60
N VAL A 191 12.07 -16.38 6.74
CA VAL A 191 12.14 -15.73 8.05
C VAL A 191 10.85 -15.93 8.85
N ALA A 192 9.68 -15.75 8.21
CA ALA A 192 8.39 -15.97 8.85
C ALA A 192 8.20 -17.41 9.34
N MET A 193 8.54 -18.39 8.50
CA MET A 193 8.44 -19.81 8.82
C MET A 193 9.41 -20.24 9.95
N ALA A 194 10.59 -19.64 10.03
CA ALA A 194 11.52 -19.86 11.13
C ALA A 194 11.04 -19.26 12.46
N GLY A 195 10.15 -18.27 12.41
CA GLY A 195 9.67 -17.51 13.57
C GLY A 195 8.16 -17.61 13.79
N PHE A 196 7.45 -16.52 13.50
CA PHE A 196 6.06 -16.27 13.87
C PHE A 196 5.01 -17.03 13.05
N ALA A 197 5.36 -17.58 11.89
CA ALA A 197 4.43 -18.32 11.02
C ALA A 197 4.63 -19.85 11.11
N ARG A 198 5.24 -20.35 12.20
CA ARG A 198 5.36 -21.80 12.44
C ARG A 198 3.97 -22.43 12.52
N GLY A 199 3.74 -23.45 11.69
CA GLY A 199 2.45 -24.15 11.67
C GLY A 199 1.39 -23.54 10.75
N VAL A 200 1.67 -22.41 10.10
CA VAL A 200 0.80 -21.83 9.07
C VAL A 200 1.19 -22.41 7.70
N ARG A 201 0.21 -22.88 6.94
CA ARG A 201 0.45 -23.35 5.57
C ARG A 201 0.63 -22.14 4.65
N ILE A 202 1.80 -22.02 4.01
CA ILE A 202 2.08 -20.97 3.03
C ILE A 202 2.19 -21.60 1.65
N THR A 203 1.36 -21.11 0.71
CA THR A 203 1.35 -21.53 -0.70
C THR A 203 1.86 -20.37 -1.56
N GLU A 204 2.62 -20.66 -2.59
CA GLU A 204 3.19 -19.70 -3.53
C GLU A 204 2.57 -19.87 -4.92
N ARG A 205 2.23 -18.76 -5.56
CA ARG A 205 1.78 -18.66 -6.97
C ARG A 205 2.47 -17.49 -7.62
N TYR A 206 3.66 -17.70 -8.11
CA TYR A 206 4.48 -16.65 -8.71
C TYR A 206 4.46 -16.74 -10.23
N ASP A 207 4.32 -15.58 -10.88
CA ASP A 207 4.54 -15.43 -12.31
C ASP A 207 6.03 -15.27 -12.59
N PRO A 208 6.70 -16.30 -13.16
CA PRO A 208 8.15 -16.26 -13.38
C PRO A 208 8.60 -15.28 -14.46
N SER A 209 7.67 -14.72 -15.23
CA SER A 209 7.97 -13.80 -16.34
C SER A 209 8.10 -12.34 -15.90
N LEU A 210 7.89 -12.05 -14.61
CA LEU A 210 7.92 -10.67 -14.12
C LEU A 210 9.31 -10.04 -14.26
N PRO A 211 9.39 -8.81 -14.81
CA PRO A 211 10.60 -8.04 -14.79
C PRO A 211 10.98 -7.64 -13.36
N PRO A 212 12.26 -7.29 -13.10
CA PRO A 212 12.65 -6.75 -11.80
C PRO A 212 11.87 -5.49 -11.44
N VAL A 213 11.58 -5.30 -10.15
CA VAL A 213 11.02 -4.06 -9.62
C VAL A 213 12.11 -3.03 -9.37
N LEU A 214 11.81 -1.75 -9.52
CA LEU A 214 12.69 -0.67 -9.12
C LEU A 214 12.57 -0.41 -7.61
N GLY A 215 13.48 -0.95 -6.80
CA GLY A 215 13.33 -0.91 -5.35
C GLY A 215 14.61 -1.09 -4.54
N ASN A 216 14.44 -1.03 -3.23
CA ASN A 216 15.45 -1.38 -2.23
C ASN A 216 15.06 -2.73 -1.63
N ARG A 217 15.94 -3.71 -1.75
CA ARG A 217 15.68 -5.11 -1.35
C ARG A 217 15.30 -5.23 0.13
N ASP A 218 16.04 -4.60 1.01
CA ASP A 218 15.87 -4.78 2.46
C ASP A 218 14.58 -4.13 2.96
N LEU A 219 14.24 -2.96 2.43
CA LEU A 219 12.98 -2.29 2.72
C LEU A 219 11.78 -3.10 2.18
N LEU A 220 11.89 -3.70 1.00
CA LEU A 220 10.84 -4.57 0.46
C LEU A 220 10.69 -5.86 1.27
N VAL A 221 11.78 -6.47 1.74
CA VAL A 221 11.71 -7.59 2.69
C VAL A 221 10.95 -7.18 3.94
N GLN A 222 11.20 -6.00 4.48
CA GLN A 222 10.50 -5.49 5.66
C GLN A 222 8.99 -5.29 5.39
N VAL A 223 8.61 -4.84 4.20
CA VAL A 223 7.19 -4.77 3.78
C VAL A 223 6.55 -6.14 3.90
N PHE A 224 7.12 -7.17 3.26
CA PHE A 224 6.52 -8.51 3.26
C PHE A 224 6.57 -9.19 4.62
N LEU A 225 7.60 -8.97 5.44
CA LEU A 225 7.62 -9.43 6.83
C LEU A 225 6.47 -8.84 7.66
N ASN A 226 6.18 -7.56 7.51
CA ASN A 226 5.04 -6.94 8.19
C ASN A 226 3.69 -7.49 7.70
N LEU A 227 3.52 -7.69 6.40
CA LEU A 227 2.30 -8.26 5.84
C LEU A 227 2.12 -9.72 6.28
N LEU A 228 3.17 -10.54 6.18
CA LEU A 228 3.17 -11.95 6.62
C LEU A 228 2.88 -12.08 8.12
N LYS A 229 3.46 -11.21 8.93
CA LYS A 229 3.21 -11.21 10.38
C LYS A 229 1.74 -10.89 10.68
N ASN A 230 1.18 -9.87 10.03
CA ASN A 230 -0.22 -9.52 10.22
C ASN A 230 -1.15 -10.66 9.78
N ALA A 231 -0.85 -11.29 8.65
CA ALA A 231 -1.59 -12.42 8.12
C ALA A 231 -1.50 -13.65 9.05
N ALA A 232 -0.30 -14.03 9.50
CA ALA A 232 -0.09 -15.15 10.42
C ALA A 232 -0.78 -14.97 11.78
N GLU A 233 -0.90 -13.72 12.25
CA GLU A 233 -1.63 -13.39 13.47
C GLU A 233 -3.15 -13.35 13.30
N ALA A 234 -3.64 -13.20 12.05
CA ALA A 234 -5.08 -13.13 11.73
C ALA A 234 -5.71 -14.51 11.47
N VAL A 235 -4.92 -15.49 11.03
CA VAL A 235 -5.41 -16.82 10.69
C VAL A 235 -5.71 -17.65 11.94
N PRO A 236 -6.64 -18.63 11.85
CA PRO A 236 -6.91 -19.55 12.95
C PRO A 236 -5.67 -20.43 13.23
N LYS A 237 -5.52 -20.86 14.50
CA LYS A 237 -4.42 -21.72 14.93
C LYS A 237 -4.40 -23.07 14.20
N GLU A 238 -5.59 -23.61 13.90
CA GLU A 238 -5.76 -24.81 13.08
C GLU A 238 -6.33 -24.45 11.72
N GLY A 239 -5.69 -24.92 10.65
CA GLY A 239 -6.11 -24.64 9.27
C GLY A 239 -5.81 -23.21 8.78
N GLY A 240 -4.88 -22.52 9.43
CA GLY A 240 -4.38 -21.23 8.96
C GLY A 240 -3.64 -21.36 7.64
N GLU A 241 -4.05 -20.59 6.63
CA GLU A 241 -3.49 -20.62 5.29
C GLU A 241 -3.14 -19.22 4.80
N LEU A 242 -1.94 -19.10 4.22
CA LEU A 242 -1.49 -17.91 3.51
C LEU A 242 -1.21 -18.26 2.05
N LEU A 243 -1.56 -17.35 1.15
CA LEU A 243 -1.22 -17.43 -0.25
C LEU A 243 -0.37 -16.21 -0.64
N LEU A 244 0.83 -16.48 -1.11
CA LEU A 244 1.72 -15.48 -1.72
C LEU A 244 1.56 -15.56 -3.23
N SER A 245 1.28 -14.45 -3.89
CA SER A 245 1.19 -14.46 -5.34
C SER A 245 1.80 -13.22 -5.97
N THR A 246 2.31 -13.40 -7.19
CA THR A 246 2.79 -12.29 -8.03
C THR A 246 2.18 -12.44 -9.41
N TYR A 247 1.88 -11.30 -10.04
CA TYR A 247 1.39 -11.27 -11.41
C TYR A 247 1.64 -9.92 -12.06
N TYR A 248 1.61 -9.91 -13.38
CA TYR A 248 1.70 -8.69 -14.18
C TYR A 248 0.30 -8.15 -14.43
N GLN A 249 0.07 -6.89 -14.07
CA GLN A 249 -1.21 -6.20 -14.31
C GLN A 249 -0.99 -5.02 -15.23
N GLN A 250 -1.50 -5.13 -16.44
CA GLN A 250 -1.46 -4.01 -17.39
C GLN A 250 -2.43 -2.91 -16.98
N GLY A 251 -2.08 -1.68 -17.32
CA GLY A 251 -3.01 -0.55 -17.21
C GLY A 251 -3.12 0.11 -15.84
N VAL A 252 -2.43 -0.40 -14.80
CA VAL A 252 -2.37 0.29 -13.51
C VAL A 252 -1.36 1.43 -13.59
N ARG A 253 -1.83 2.66 -13.41
CA ARG A 253 -0.99 3.87 -13.42
C ARG A 253 -1.29 4.72 -12.19
N MET A 254 -0.29 5.42 -11.72
CA MET A 254 -0.40 6.40 -10.64
C MET A 254 0.10 7.76 -11.13
N THR A 255 -0.67 8.79 -10.87
CA THR A 255 -0.26 10.19 -11.10
C THR A 255 0.18 10.77 -9.76
N PRO A 256 1.49 11.00 -9.53
CA PRO A 256 1.95 11.67 -8.33
C PRO A 256 1.48 13.14 -8.34
N HIS A 257 1.00 13.65 -7.20
CA HIS A 257 0.47 15.02 -7.07
C HIS A 257 1.46 16.15 -7.42
N ALA A 258 2.75 15.84 -7.56
CA ALA A 258 3.81 16.82 -7.84
C ALA A 258 4.51 16.63 -9.20
N SER A 259 4.05 15.70 -10.03
CA SER A 259 4.73 15.37 -11.31
C SER A 259 3.67 15.08 -12.38
N GLU A 260 3.85 15.65 -13.56
CA GLU A 260 3.05 15.31 -14.75
C GLU A 260 3.36 13.91 -15.31
N ALA A 261 4.41 13.25 -14.80
CA ALA A 261 4.81 11.92 -15.25
C ALA A 261 3.95 10.83 -14.61
N ARG A 262 3.20 10.11 -15.46
CA ARG A 262 2.43 8.92 -15.08
C ARG A 262 3.38 7.73 -14.94
N HIS A 263 3.40 7.11 -13.77
CA HIS A 263 4.19 5.90 -13.53
C HIS A 263 3.31 4.66 -13.63
N ALA A 264 3.71 3.72 -14.49
CA ALA A 264 3.07 2.41 -14.55
C ALA A 264 3.48 1.56 -13.33
N LEU A 265 2.53 0.86 -12.74
CA LEU A 265 2.73 -0.07 -11.62
C LEU A 265 2.33 -1.49 -12.05
N PRO A 266 3.08 -2.11 -12.97
CA PRO A 266 2.64 -3.36 -13.59
C PRO A 266 2.88 -4.58 -12.71
N ILE A 267 3.73 -4.48 -11.70
CA ILE A 267 4.11 -5.63 -10.88
C ILE A 267 3.30 -5.62 -9.60
N VAL A 268 2.50 -6.65 -9.42
CA VAL A 268 1.69 -6.86 -8.23
C VAL A 268 2.23 -8.05 -7.45
N ALA A 269 2.53 -7.81 -6.17
CA ALA A 269 2.87 -8.85 -5.21
C ALA A 269 1.83 -8.83 -4.09
N SER A 270 1.27 -9.97 -3.74
CA SER A 270 0.18 -10.06 -2.78
C SER A 270 0.40 -11.08 -1.68
N VAL A 271 -0.16 -10.77 -0.52
CA VAL A 271 -0.28 -11.66 0.63
C VAL A 271 -1.76 -11.80 0.95
N GLN A 272 -2.27 -13.03 0.88
CA GLN A 272 -3.65 -13.36 1.24
C GLN A 272 -3.67 -14.29 2.45
N ASP A 273 -4.64 -14.07 3.33
CA ASP A 273 -4.91 -14.92 4.49
C ASP A 273 -6.38 -15.39 4.52
N ASN A 274 -6.65 -16.47 5.24
CA ASN A 274 -7.97 -17.00 5.51
C ASN A 274 -8.52 -16.61 6.90
N GLY A 275 -8.03 -15.51 7.47
CA GLY A 275 -8.40 -15.00 8.78
C GLY A 275 -9.81 -14.43 8.88
N LEU A 276 -10.15 -13.88 10.03
CA LEU A 276 -11.49 -13.34 10.34
C LEU A 276 -11.87 -12.11 9.49
N GLY A 277 -10.91 -11.50 8.80
CA GLY A 277 -11.12 -10.25 8.08
C GLY A 277 -10.87 -9.03 8.94
N ILE A 278 -11.03 -7.85 8.32
CA ILE A 278 -10.80 -6.54 8.95
C ILE A 278 -12.14 -5.88 9.21
N PRO A 279 -12.43 -5.49 10.47
CA PRO A 279 -13.63 -4.76 10.83
C PRO A 279 -13.84 -3.50 9.99
N GLU A 280 -15.09 -3.19 9.66
CA GLU A 280 -15.41 -2.10 8.74
C GLU A 280 -15.03 -0.72 9.26
N ASP A 281 -15.17 -0.48 10.53
CA ASP A 281 -14.80 0.74 11.24
C ASP A 281 -13.30 1.04 11.19
N LEU A 282 -12.47 -0.01 11.13
CA LEU A 282 -11.01 0.14 11.04
C LEU A 282 -10.49 0.32 9.62
N ARG A 283 -11.22 -0.13 8.60
CA ARG A 283 -10.78 -0.05 7.21
C ARG A 283 -10.33 1.35 6.76
N PRO A 284 -11.02 2.45 7.15
CA PRO A 284 -10.60 3.80 6.82
C PRO A 284 -9.25 4.20 7.41
N HIS A 285 -8.88 3.62 8.56
CA HIS A 285 -7.72 3.98 9.38
C HIS A 285 -6.62 2.92 9.39
N LEU A 286 -6.72 1.91 8.53
CA LEU A 286 -5.89 0.72 8.58
C LEU A 286 -4.38 1.01 8.42
N PHE A 287 -4.05 2.05 7.65
CA PHE A 287 -2.68 2.48 7.43
C PHE A 287 -2.26 3.68 8.30
N ASP A 288 -3.12 4.15 9.19
CA ASP A 288 -2.77 5.22 10.13
C ASP A 288 -1.84 4.66 11.22
N PRO A 289 -0.83 5.42 11.64
CA PRO A 289 0.04 5.01 12.75
C PRO A 289 -0.75 4.81 14.04
N PHE A 290 -0.33 3.83 14.85
CA PHE A 290 -0.91 3.49 16.16
C PHE A 290 -2.32 2.90 16.12
N VAL A 291 -2.90 2.66 14.97
CA VAL A 291 -4.19 1.97 14.83
C VAL A 291 -3.99 0.45 14.90
N THR A 292 -4.62 -0.19 15.86
CA THR A 292 -4.52 -1.64 16.07
C THR A 292 -5.71 -2.16 16.90
N THR A 293 -6.17 -3.38 16.58
CA THR A 293 -7.13 -4.14 17.38
C THR A 293 -6.44 -5.10 18.36
N LYS A 294 -5.11 -5.25 18.25
CA LYS A 294 -4.39 -6.27 19.00
C LYS A 294 -3.90 -5.69 20.33
N PRO A 295 -4.13 -6.36 21.47
CA PRO A 295 -3.70 -5.85 22.78
C PRO A 295 -2.18 -5.62 22.88
N SER A 296 -1.38 -6.46 22.22
CA SER A 296 0.08 -6.32 22.13
C SER A 296 0.56 -5.61 20.87
N GLY A 297 -0.36 -5.24 19.98
CA GLY A 297 -0.06 -4.60 18.70
C GLY A 297 0.29 -3.13 18.91
N LYS A 298 1.37 -2.67 18.27
CA LYS A 298 1.84 -1.27 18.33
C LYS A 298 1.23 -0.39 17.24
N GLY A 299 0.44 -0.95 16.31
CA GLY A 299 -0.22 -0.21 15.22
C GLY A 299 0.71 0.46 14.20
N LEU A 300 1.99 0.04 14.13
CA LEU A 300 2.99 0.69 13.25
C LEU A 300 3.29 -0.11 11.97
N GLY A 301 2.94 -1.40 11.93
CA GLY A 301 3.35 -2.29 10.84
C GLY A 301 2.80 -1.89 9.47
N LEU A 302 1.48 -1.67 9.36
CA LEU A 302 0.84 -1.31 8.09
C LEU A 302 1.13 0.14 7.67
N ALA A 303 1.25 1.04 8.62
CA ALA A 303 1.70 2.41 8.35
C ALA A 303 3.12 2.42 7.74
N LEU A 304 4.02 1.57 8.23
CA LEU A 304 5.36 1.41 7.69
C LEU A 304 5.32 0.79 6.27
N VAL A 305 4.45 -0.21 6.04
CA VAL A 305 4.23 -0.77 4.70
C VAL A 305 3.82 0.33 3.72
N ALA A 306 2.82 1.15 4.07
CA ALA A 306 2.36 2.24 3.21
C ALA A 306 3.48 3.28 2.94
N LYS A 307 4.29 3.61 3.96
CA LYS A 307 5.42 4.53 3.81
C LYS A 307 6.50 3.99 2.87
N ILE A 308 6.94 2.75 3.10
CA ILE A 308 7.99 2.13 2.28
C ILE A 308 7.51 1.99 0.84
N VAL A 309 6.33 1.43 0.62
CA VAL A 309 5.76 1.24 -0.73
C VAL A 309 5.60 2.58 -1.44
N GLY A 310 5.05 3.60 -0.76
CA GLY A 310 4.95 4.96 -1.31
C GLY A 310 6.30 5.59 -1.62
N GLY A 311 7.33 5.35 -0.80
CA GLY A 311 8.72 5.77 -1.06
C GLY A 311 9.34 5.10 -2.28
N HIS A 312 8.85 3.92 -2.69
CA HIS A 312 9.21 3.23 -3.92
C HIS A 312 8.42 3.73 -5.15
N GLY A 313 7.49 4.66 -4.98
CA GLY A 313 6.57 5.10 -6.02
C GLY A 313 5.47 4.06 -6.30
N GLY A 314 5.24 3.14 -5.38
CA GLY A 314 4.22 2.10 -5.43
C GLY A 314 2.95 2.45 -4.66
N VAL A 315 2.00 1.53 -4.68
CA VAL A 315 0.72 1.60 -3.96
C VAL A 315 0.47 0.30 -3.22
N VAL A 316 -0.10 0.39 -2.03
CA VAL A 316 -0.60 -0.78 -1.29
C VAL A 316 -2.11 -0.67 -1.19
N GLU A 317 -2.79 -1.75 -1.55
CA GLU A 317 -4.25 -1.90 -1.43
C GLU A 317 -4.60 -3.13 -0.60
N PHE A 318 -5.82 -3.14 -0.08
CA PHE A 318 -6.35 -4.32 0.58
C PHE A 318 -7.82 -4.54 0.21
N GLU A 319 -8.19 -5.80 0.25
CA GLU A 319 -9.56 -6.28 0.14
C GLU A 319 -9.79 -7.25 1.30
N SER A 320 -10.88 -7.09 2.04
CA SER A 320 -11.14 -7.94 3.19
C SER A 320 -12.62 -8.28 3.31
N VAL A 321 -12.86 -9.57 3.34
CA VAL A 321 -14.13 -10.22 3.69
C VAL A 321 -13.82 -11.35 4.69
N PRO A 322 -14.79 -11.85 5.45
CA PRO A 322 -14.56 -12.98 6.34
C PRO A 322 -13.91 -14.16 5.60
N ARG A 323 -12.86 -14.73 6.17
CA ARG A 323 -12.04 -15.82 5.65
C ARG A 323 -11.22 -15.49 4.39
N ARG A 324 -11.11 -14.20 4.03
CA ARG A 324 -10.24 -13.78 2.93
C ARG A 324 -9.84 -12.32 3.09
N THR A 325 -8.61 -12.07 3.51
CA THR A 325 -7.98 -10.74 3.43
C THR A 325 -6.80 -10.80 2.46
N VAL A 326 -6.74 -9.86 1.54
CA VAL A 326 -5.68 -9.77 0.55
C VAL A 326 -5.06 -8.38 0.62
N PHE A 327 -3.75 -8.31 0.84
CA PHE A 327 -2.96 -7.09 0.64
C PHE A 327 -2.23 -7.20 -0.69
N ARG A 328 -2.33 -6.18 -1.53
CA ARG A 328 -1.63 -6.07 -2.83
C ARG A 328 -0.66 -4.91 -2.78
N VAL A 329 0.58 -5.20 -3.10
CA VAL A 329 1.66 -4.21 -3.25
C VAL A 329 1.95 -4.07 -4.74
N MET A 330 1.67 -2.89 -5.29
CA MET A 330 1.91 -2.56 -6.69
C MET A 330 3.18 -1.73 -6.80
N LEU A 331 4.11 -2.17 -7.65
CA LEU A 331 5.44 -1.58 -7.75
C LEU A 331 5.79 -1.23 -9.20
N PRO A 332 6.61 -0.19 -9.41
CA PRO A 332 7.15 0.12 -10.73
C PRO A 332 8.17 -0.94 -11.16
N ALA A 333 8.16 -1.28 -12.44
CA ALA A 333 9.21 -2.09 -13.03
C ALA A 333 10.52 -1.28 -13.11
N ALA A 334 11.66 -1.96 -12.95
CA ALA A 334 12.93 -1.36 -13.26
C ALA A 334 13.00 -1.05 -14.77
N PRO A 335 13.61 0.08 -15.18
CA PRO A 335 13.81 0.34 -16.58
C PRO A 335 14.64 -0.79 -17.20
N ALA A 336 14.22 -1.26 -18.38
CA ALA A 336 14.98 -2.24 -19.13
C ALA A 336 16.39 -1.69 -19.35
N GLY A 337 17.42 -2.45 -18.95
CA GLY A 337 18.80 -2.06 -19.15
C GLY A 337 19.06 -1.87 -20.65
N LYS A 338 19.84 -0.86 -21.02
CA LYS A 338 20.18 -0.56 -22.42
C LYS A 338 21.01 -1.66 -23.12
N ASP A 339 21.30 -2.77 -22.45
CA ASP A 339 22.20 -3.82 -22.94
C ASP A 339 21.51 -5.06 -23.56
N GLU A 340 20.17 -5.11 -23.63
CA GLU A 340 19.47 -6.25 -24.28
C GLU A 340 19.06 -5.99 -25.75
N LEU A 341 19.57 -4.94 -26.38
CA LEU A 341 19.40 -4.65 -27.81
C LEU A 341 20.76 -4.65 -28.55
N ARG A 342 21.55 -5.73 -28.42
CA ARG A 342 22.65 -6.03 -29.34
C ARG A 342 22.66 -7.50 -29.72
#